data_c0934b93c4a7922747eef536d778e2c5
#
_entry.id   c0934b93c4a7922747eef536d778e2c5
#
_cell.length_a   1.000
_cell.length_b   1.000
_cell.length_c   1.000
_cell.angle_alpha   90.00
_cell.angle_beta   90.00
_cell.angle_gamma   90.00
#
_symmetry.space_group_name_H-M   'P 1'
#
loop_
_entity.id
_entity.type
_entity.pdbx_description
1 polymer ?
#
loop_
_entity_poly.entity_id
_entity_poly.type
_entity_poly.pdbx_seq_one_letter_code
_entity_poly.pdbx_strand_id
1 'polypeptide(L)'
;MYMYDQAYDIDDIYESEINKILGDDTMKSAYGFTRFDTDEEFKNWLKNKSVSRTVNRLQIHHTGSPSYSNFFKSNGTHEDELTRQKNMKSFHVNSRGMSDIAQHFTVFPNGKIVTGRSLNSNPAGITGWNTGAICVEIYGNFDKGQDTMKDAQKKAVIMLYGELCKKFKLTPSTNTIRCHAWFTSGGTYLGDYYPSKSRKSCPGTAFMGFGNSKSAIVNNFIPLVKNYISGGSASTSTSNSTSSLGVYRVNVDELNVRQGPGTSYPITTVVHKGEAFTVTKMSGSWGKLKSGAGWINCSSRYCTKVR
;
A
#
# COMPACT_ATOMS: atom_id res chain seq x y z
N MET A 1 -6.77 46.56 -25.38
CA MET A 1 -7.83 45.53 -25.47
C MET A 1 -7.23 44.30 -26.16
N TYR A 2 -6.61 43.45 -25.38
CA TYR A 2 -5.98 42.22 -25.89
C TYR A 2 -6.94 41.06 -25.67
N MET A 3 -7.45 40.52 -26.75
CA MET A 3 -8.18 39.23 -26.74
C MET A 3 -7.17 38.13 -26.52
N TYR A 4 -7.32 37.38 -25.43
CA TYR A 4 -6.65 36.09 -25.25
C TYR A 4 -7.38 35.07 -26.09
N ASP A 5 -6.71 34.64 -27.15
CA ASP A 5 -7.08 33.48 -27.96
C ASP A 5 -6.90 32.22 -27.08
N GLN A 6 -7.99 31.65 -26.64
CA GLN A 6 -7.97 30.31 -26.02
C GLN A 6 -7.85 29.31 -27.17
N ALA A 7 -6.63 28.93 -27.50
CA ALA A 7 -6.39 27.77 -28.32
C ALA A 7 -6.84 26.52 -27.53
N TYR A 8 -8.05 26.07 -27.79
CA TYR A 8 -8.47 24.73 -27.40
C TYR A 8 -7.66 23.74 -28.22
N ASP A 9 -6.92 22.85 -27.51
CA ASP A 9 -6.13 21.79 -28.16
C ASP A 9 -7.12 20.84 -28.83
N ILE A 10 -7.12 20.81 -30.15
CA ILE A 10 -8.05 20.03 -30.98
C ILE A 10 -7.88 18.53 -30.71
N ASP A 11 -6.68 18.11 -30.27
CA ASP A 11 -6.37 16.74 -29.90
C ASP A 11 -7.13 16.28 -28.64
N ASP A 12 -7.32 17.17 -27.64
CA ASP A 12 -8.11 16.88 -26.43
C ASP A 12 -9.61 16.68 -26.73
N ILE A 13 -10.14 17.36 -27.74
CA ILE A 13 -11.55 17.22 -28.16
C ILE A 13 -11.74 15.91 -28.95
N TYR A 14 -10.79 15.56 -29.80
CA TYR A 14 -10.84 14.33 -30.61
C TYR A 14 -10.73 13.08 -29.72
N GLU A 15 -9.84 13.06 -28.73
CA GLU A 15 -9.73 11.97 -27.74
C GLU A 15 -11.01 11.82 -26.91
N SER A 16 -11.65 12.92 -26.54
CA SER A 16 -12.91 12.90 -25.78
C SER A 16 -14.08 12.31 -26.59
N GLU A 17 -14.14 12.54 -27.89
CA GLU A 17 -15.19 12.00 -28.77
C GLU A 17 -14.96 10.53 -29.13
N ILE A 18 -13.72 10.12 -29.36
CA ILE A 18 -13.35 8.71 -29.59
C ILE A 18 -13.71 7.87 -28.36
N ASN A 19 -13.44 8.38 -27.17
CA ASN A 19 -13.77 7.72 -25.89
C ASN A 19 -15.30 7.56 -25.67
N LYS A 20 -16.12 8.44 -26.24
CA LYS A 20 -17.59 8.31 -26.24
C LYS A 20 -18.13 7.25 -27.19
N ILE A 21 -17.43 7.01 -28.29
CA ILE A 21 -17.85 6.08 -29.37
C ILE A 21 -17.48 4.63 -29.03
N LEU A 22 -16.40 4.40 -28.27
CA LEU A 22 -15.86 3.07 -27.95
C LEU A 22 -16.47 2.40 -26.73
N GLY A 23 -17.43 3.04 -26.04
CA GLY A 23 -18.09 2.50 -24.84
C GLY A 23 -17.23 2.62 -23.57
N ASP A 24 -17.87 2.49 -22.42
CA ASP A 24 -17.40 2.82 -21.06
C ASP A 24 -16.16 2.02 -20.54
N ASP A 25 -15.43 1.34 -21.42
CA ASP A 25 -14.25 0.49 -21.11
C ASP A 25 -12.91 1.17 -21.46
N THR A 26 -12.88 2.45 -21.84
CA THR A 26 -11.66 3.14 -22.23
C THR A 26 -10.96 3.79 -21.06
N MET A 27 -9.66 3.53 -20.92
CA MET A 27 -8.76 4.20 -19.96
C MET A 27 -8.92 5.71 -20.07
N LYS A 28 -9.31 6.37 -18.95
CA LYS A 28 -9.44 7.82 -18.92
C LYS A 28 -8.06 8.46 -18.88
N SER A 29 -7.76 9.34 -19.86
CA SER A 29 -6.50 10.06 -19.95
C SER A 29 -6.73 11.57 -20.01
N ALA A 30 -5.97 12.31 -19.20
CA ALA A 30 -5.92 13.78 -19.22
C ALA A 30 -4.61 14.27 -18.61
N TYR A 31 -4.15 15.44 -19.03
CA TYR A 31 -2.95 16.13 -18.52
C TYR A 31 -1.66 15.28 -18.65
N GLY A 32 -1.59 14.37 -19.62
CA GLY A 32 -0.49 13.44 -19.82
C GLY A 32 -0.46 12.26 -18.84
N PHE A 33 -1.56 12.02 -18.10
CA PHE A 33 -1.74 10.90 -17.20
C PHE A 33 -2.86 9.98 -17.64
N THR A 34 -2.75 8.71 -17.32
CA THR A 34 -3.79 7.70 -17.54
C THR A 34 -4.31 7.21 -16.20
N ARG A 35 -5.63 7.17 -16.04
CA ARG A 35 -6.33 6.61 -14.88
C ARG A 35 -6.86 5.22 -15.22
N PHE A 36 -6.67 4.30 -14.31
CA PHE A 36 -7.23 2.96 -14.35
C PHE A 36 -8.34 2.85 -13.30
N ASP A 37 -9.54 2.56 -13.76
CA ASP A 37 -10.73 2.42 -12.90
C ASP A 37 -10.87 0.99 -12.38
N THR A 38 -10.25 0.02 -13.08
CA THR A 38 -10.26 -1.40 -12.73
C THR A 38 -8.83 -1.99 -12.67
N ASP A 39 -8.69 -3.10 -11.93
CA ASP A 39 -7.44 -3.87 -11.86
C ASP A 39 -7.03 -4.38 -13.24
N GLU A 40 -8.01 -4.77 -14.08
CA GLU A 40 -7.75 -5.37 -15.39
C GLU A 40 -7.20 -4.34 -16.40
N GLU A 41 -7.73 -3.12 -16.41
CA GLU A 41 -7.18 -2.01 -17.20
C GLU A 41 -5.70 -1.77 -16.87
N PHE A 42 -5.38 -1.69 -15.57
CA PHE A 42 -4.00 -1.50 -15.14
C PHE A 42 -3.09 -2.66 -15.57
N LYS A 43 -3.53 -3.91 -15.36
CA LYS A 43 -2.75 -5.11 -15.73
C LYS A 43 -2.47 -5.16 -17.22
N ASN A 44 -3.48 -4.91 -18.06
CA ASN A 44 -3.36 -4.91 -19.51
C ASN A 44 -2.42 -3.80 -19.99
N TRP A 45 -2.56 -2.60 -19.44
CA TRP A 45 -1.66 -1.49 -19.73
C TRP A 45 -0.22 -1.82 -19.34
N LEU A 46 0.01 -2.30 -18.12
CA LEU A 46 1.35 -2.62 -17.62
C LEU A 46 2.00 -3.75 -18.42
N LYS A 47 1.24 -4.78 -18.78
CA LYS A 47 1.71 -5.90 -19.62
C LYS A 47 2.28 -5.40 -20.94
N ASN A 48 1.57 -4.49 -21.61
CA ASN A 48 1.92 -3.97 -22.93
C ASN A 48 2.94 -2.81 -22.88
N LYS A 49 3.21 -2.24 -21.69
CA LYS A 49 4.14 -1.11 -21.55
C LYS A 49 5.59 -1.55 -21.70
N SER A 50 6.29 -0.99 -22.70
CA SER A 50 7.74 -1.17 -22.85
C SER A 50 8.49 -0.31 -21.86
N VAL A 51 9.54 -0.85 -21.22
CA VAL A 51 10.43 -0.15 -20.29
C VAL A 51 11.87 -0.47 -20.68
N SER A 52 12.62 0.56 -21.10
CA SER A 52 13.99 0.42 -21.66
C SER A 52 15.09 0.45 -20.60
N ARG A 53 14.79 0.79 -19.34
CA ARG A 53 15.76 0.81 -18.23
C ARG A 53 15.62 -0.42 -17.35
N THR A 54 16.69 -0.75 -16.63
CA THR A 54 16.63 -1.78 -15.59
C THR A 54 15.78 -1.29 -14.40
N VAL A 55 14.80 -2.10 -14.00
CA VAL A 55 14.02 -1.92 -12.77
C VAL A 55 14.31 -3.08 -11.84
N ASN A 56 14.82 -2.80 -10.64
CA ASN A 56 15.25 -3.81 -9.66
C ASN A 56 14.77 -3.51 -8.24
N ARG A 57 13.96 -2.46 -8.05
CA ARG A 57 13.46 -2.05 -6.72
C ARG A 57 12.16 -1.25 -6.79
N LEU A 58 11.39 -1.29 -5.72
CA LEU A 58 10.10 -0.61 -5.57
C LEU A 58 10.12 0.23 -4.28
N GLN A 59 9.63 1.45 -4.34
CA GLN A 59 9.55 2.37 -3.21
C GLN A 59 8.11 2.49 -2.74
N ILE A 60 7.88 2.49 -1.42
CA ILE A 60 6.58 2.72 -0.81
C ILE A 60 6.57 4.12 -0.20
N HIS A 61 5.60 4.94 -0.64
CA HIS A 61 5.36 6.27 -0.12
C HIS A 61 3.88 6.50 0.18
N HIS A 62 3.60 7.48 1.03
CA HIS A 62 2.31 8.12 1.16
C HIS A 62 2.46 9.62 0.96
N THR A 63 1.38 10.29 0.53
CA THR A 63 1.41 11.74 0.35
C THR A 63 1.60 12.47 1.68
N GLY A 64 1.05 11.96 2.78
CA GLY A 64 0.98 12.65 4.07
C GLY A 64 0.11 13.89 3.98
N SER A 65 0.46 14.81 3.08
CA SER A 65 -0.34 15.93 2.63
C SER A 65 -0.16 16.05 1.11
N PRO A 66 -1.26 16.08 0.33
CA PRO A 66 -2.68 16.02 0.75
C PRO A 66 -3.09 14.68 1.37
N SER A 67 -4.15 14.71 2.21
CA SER A 67 -4.73 13.57 2.92
C SER A 67 -6.16 13.27 2.46
N TYR A 68 -6.85 12.34 3.08
CA TYR A 68 -8.23 11.99 2.72
C TYR A 68 -9.20 13.15 2.81
N SER A 69 -9.02 14.07 3.77
CA SER A 69 -9.84 15.28 3.91
C SER A 69 -9.72 16.22 2.70
N ASN A 70 -8.62 16.12 1.94
CA ASN A 70 -8.45 16.88 0.69
C ASN A 70 -9.04 16.15 -0.52
N PHE A 71 -9.35 14.86 -0.41
CA PHE A 71 -9.91 14.05 -1.49
C PHE A 71 -11.43 13.95 -1.40
N PHE A 72 -11.96 13.57 -0.22
CA PHE A 72 -13.39 13.44 0.03
C PHE A 72 -14.00 14.80 0.40
N LYS A 73 -15.17 15.09 -0.17
CA LYS A 73 -15.96 16.29 0.13
C LYS A 73 -17.04 15.98 1.17
N SER A 74 -17.54 16.99 1.84
CA SER A 74 -18.60 16.88 2.86
C SER A 74 -19.93 16.32 2.32
N ASN A 75 -20.18 16.47 1.01
CA ASN A 75 -21.37 15.97 0.33
C ASN A 75 -21.24 14.48 -0.11
N GLY A 76 -20.18 13.77 0.31
CA GLY A 76 -19.95 12.36 -0.03
C GLY A 76 -19.30 12.14 -1.40
N THR A 77 -19.09 13.17 -2.20
CA THR A 77 -18.33 13.08 -3.46
C THR A 77 -16.82 13.16 -3.19
N HIS A 78 -16.02 13.02 -4.22
CA HIS A 78 -14.56 13.18 -4.14
C HIS A 78 -14.03 14.01 -5.31
N GLU A 79 -12.80 14.48 -5.16
CA GLU A 79 -12.07 15.15 -6.23
C GLU A 79 -11.72 14.15 -7.34
N ASP A 80 -11.63 14.64 -8.58
CA ASP A 80 -11.17 13.85 -9.70
C ASP A 80 -9.68 13.50 -9.57
N GLU A 81 -9.33 12.23 -9.78
CA GLU A 81 -7.98 11.70 -9.58
C GLU A 81 -6.97 12.31 -10.57
N LEU A 82 -7.36 12.53 -11.82
CA LEU A 82 -6.48 13.13 -12.83
C LEU A 82 -6.19 14.59 -12.51
N THR A 83 -7.20 15.35 -12.06
CA THR A 83 -7.03 16.70 -11.55
C THR A 83 -6.11 16.74 -10.34
N ARG A 84 -6.25 15.81 -9.40
CA ARG A 84 -5.34 15.69 -8.24
C ARG A 84 -3.92 15.35 -8.67
N GLN A 85 -3.75 14.46 -9.63
CA GLN A 85 -2.44 14.11 -10.18
C GLN A 85 -1.77 15.33 -10.84
N LYS A 86 -2.51 16.08 -11.65
CA LYS A 86 -2.05 17.35 -12.23
C LYS A 86 -1.59 18.34 -11.15
N ASN A 87 -2.37 18.51 -10.09
CA ASN A 87 -2.03 19.43 -9.00
C ASN A 87 -0.77 18.98 -8.25
N MET A 88 -0.58 17.66 -8.03
CA MET A 88 0.66 17.15 -7.46
C MET A 88 1.86 17.38 -8.37
N LYS A 89 1.71 17.18 -9.69
CA LYS A 89 2.78 17.51 -10.66
C LYS A 89 3.12 19.00 -10.60
N SER A 90 2.11 19.87 -10.62
CA SER A 90 2.31 21.33 -10.53
C SER A 90 3.08 21.72 -9.27
N PHE A 91 2.73 21.13 -8.11
CA PHE A 91 3.45 21.36 -6.87
C PHE A 91 4.90 20.87 -6.94
N HIS A 92 5.15 19.67 -7.48
CA HIS A 92 6.50 19.13 -7.61
C HIS A 92 7.37 19.97 -8.54
N VAL A 93 6.83 20.42 -9.67
CA VAL A 93 7.57 21.23 -10.66
C VAL A 93 7.73 22.66 -10.17
N ASN A 94 6.63 23.34 -9.86
CA ASN A 94 6.65 24.79 -9.63
C ASN A 94 7.08 25.17 -8.21
N SER A 95 6.80 24.34 -7.20
CA SER A 95 7.14 24.65 -5.80
C SER A 95 8.35 23.90 -5.27
N ARG A 96 8.70 22.74 -5.86
CA ARG A 96 9.83 21.92 -5.43
C ARG A 96 10.99 21.91 -6.43
N GLY A 97 10.84 22.55 -7.60
CA GLY A 97 11.88 22.63 -8.63
C GLY A 97 12.24 21.29 -9.26
N MET A 98 11.34 20.31 -9.21
CA MET A 98 11.55 19.00 -9.84
C MET A 98 11.29 19.11 -11.35
N SER A 99 11.97 18.26 -12.14
CA SER A 99 11.75 18.21 -13.59
C SER A 99 10.38 17.62 -14.00
N ASP A 100 9.75 16.86 -13.11
CA ASP A 100 8.47 16.19 -13.33
C ASP A 100 7.86 15.75 -11.98
N ILE A 101 6.64 15.17 -12.00
CA ILE A 101 6.06 14.50 -10.83
C ILE A 101 7.03 13.45 -10.28
N ALA A 102 7.11 13.29 -8.96
CA ALA A 102 8.13 12.47 -8.31
C ALA A 102 7.94 10.97 -8.55
N GLN A 103 6.69 10.50 -8.45
CA GLN A 103 6.30 9.09 -8.48
C GLN A 103 5.88 8.62 -9.88
N HIS A 104 5.91 7.29 -10.10
CA HIS A 104 5.43 6.64 -11.31
C HIS A 104 3.94 6.33 -11.26
N PHE A 105 3.43 6.03 -10.07
CA PHE A 105 2.01 5.73 -9.85
C PHE A 105 1.51 6.40 -8.58
N THR A 106 0.25 6.81 -8.63
CA THR A 106 -0.50 7.23 -7.43
C THR A 106 -1.70 6.29 -7.25
N VAL A 107 -1.86 5.73 -6.04
CA VAL A 107 -3.03 4.92 -5.67
C VAL A 107 -3.95 5.77 -4.82
N PHE A 108 -5.16 6.02 -5.31
CA PHE A 108 -6.15 6.88 -4.68
C PHE A 108 -7.01 6.14 -3.64
N PRO A 109 -7.69 6.87 -2.73
CA PRO A 109 -8.48 6.26 -1.65
C PRO A 109 -9.61 5.31 -2.10
N ASN A 110 -10.15 5.52 -3.30
CA ASN A 110 -11.17 4.69 -3.93
C ASN A 110 -10.62 3.47 -4.69
N GLY A 111 -9.31 3.26 -4.65
CA GLY A 111 -8.62 2.14 -5.30
C GLY A 111 -8.17 2.42 -6.73
N LYS A 112 -8.53 3.56 -7.31
CA LYS A 112 -8.07 3.91 -8.65
C LYS A 112 -6.57 4.21 -8.67
N ILE A 113 -5.94 3.84 -9.79
CA ILE A 113 -4.50 4.05 -10.01
C ILE A 113 -4.34 5.07 -11.13
N VAL A 114 -3.42 6.02 -10.96
CA VAL A 114 -3.08 7.00 -11.98
C VAL A 114 -1.58 6.94 -12.26
N THR A 115 -1.22 6.99 -13.55
CA THR A 115 0.19 7.11 -13.95
C THR A 115 0.78 8.45 -13.54
N GLY A 116 2.09 8.50 -13.38
CA GLY A 116 2.85 9.72 -13.09
C GLY A 116 4.03 9.86 -14.04
N ARG A 117 5.24 9.96 -13.48
CA ARG A 117 6.49 10.01 -14.23
C ARG A 117 6.65 8.79 -15.14
N SER A 118 7.25 8.99 -16.32
CA SER A 118 7.54 7.90 -17.25
C SER A 118 8.31 6.76 -16.59
N LEU A 119 7.92 5.50 -16.87
CA LEU A 119 8.64 4.32 -16.38
C LEU A 119 10.08 4.24 -16.91
N ASN A 120 10.41 4.96 -17.97
CA ASN A 120 11.76 5.06 -18.53
C ASN A 120 12.66 6.08 -17.82
N SER A 121 12.13 6.83 -16.85
CA SER A 121 12.86 7.78 -16.03
C SER A 121 13.00 7.27 -14.59
N ASN A 122 14.09 7.62 -13.89
CA ASN A 122 14.18 7.36 -12.47
C ASN A 122 13.21 8.27 -11.68
N PRO A 123 12.62 7.80 -10.58
CA PRO A 123 11.76 8.61 -9.73
C PRO A 123 12.57 9.63 -8.92
N ALA A 124 11.86 10.54 -8.25
CA ALA A 124 12.42 11.46 -7.26
C ALA A 124 11.84 11.17 -5.86
N GLY A 125 11.87 9.90 -5.43
CA GLY A 125 11.26 9.43 -4.19
C GLY A 125 12.22 9.36 -3.01
N ILE A 126 13.25 8.50 -3.09
CA ILE A 126 14.21 8.27 -2.01
C ILE A 126 15.62 8.64 -2.49
N THR A 127 16.22 9.66 -1.88
CA THR A 127 17.62 10.05 -2.14
C THR A 127 18.54 8.83 -2.02
N GLY A 128 19.45 8.65 -2.98
CA GLY A 128 20.40 7.52 -3.00
C GLY A 128 19.80 6.16 -3.40
N TRP A 129 18.46 6.07 -3.56
CA TRP A 129 17.78 4.81 -3.89
C TRP A 129 16.78 4.91 -5.06
N ASN A 130 16.93 5.96 -5.90
CA ASN A 130 16.05 6.21 -7.06
C ASN A 130 16.43 5.41 -8.31
N THR A 131 17.74 5.21 -8.56
CA THR A 131 18.21 4.48 -9.73
C THR A 131 17.68 3.04 -9.72
N GLY A 132 17.01 2.66 -10.81
CA GLY A 132 16.38 1.34 -10.93
C GLY A 132 15.07 1.18 -10.12
N ALA A 133 14.55 2.24 -9.50
CA ALA A 133 13.34 2.15 -8.70
C ALA A 133 12.07 2.47 -9.52
N ILE A 134 10.96 1.84 -9.13
CA ILE A 134 9.60 2.35 -9.33
C ILE A 134 9.13 2.95 -8.02
N CYS A 135 8.66 4.18 -8.05
CA CYS A 135 8.09 4.89 -6.90
C CYS A 135 6.56 4.87 -6.97
N VAL A 136 5.92 4.40 -5.91
CA VAL A 136 4.47 4.40 -5.74
C VAL A 136 4.11 5.34 -4.61
N GLU A 137 3.27 6.31 -4.90
CA GLU A 137 2.69 7.23 -3.93
C GLU A 137 1.27 6.76 -3.58
N ILE A 138 0.98 6.59 -2.31
CA ILE A 138 -0.33 6.17 -1.82
C ILE A 138 -1.00 7.40 -1.21
N TYR A 139 -2.09 7.86 -1.81
CA TYR A 139 -2.76 9.09 -1.42
C TYR A 139 -3.39 8.95 -0.04
N GLY A 140 -2.97 9.76 0.91
CA GLY A 140 -3.43 9.78 2.29
C GLY A 140 -2.31 10.02 3.30
N ASN A 141 -2.69 10.25 4.56
CA ASN A 141 -1.77 10.30 5.70
C ASN A 141 -1.99 9.09 6.60
N PHE A 142 -1.10 8.11 6.54
CA PHE A 142 -1.23 6.86 7.30
C PHE A 142 -0.35 6.86 8.57
N ASP A 143 -0.07 8.01 9.12
CA ASP A 143 0.47 8.08 10.47
C ASP A 143 -0.61 7.75 11.51
N LYS A 144 -0.19 7.25 12.68
CA LYS A 144 -1.11 6.88 13.76
C LYS A 144 -2.00 8.06 14.14
N GLY A 145 -3.31 7.81 14.18
CA GLY A 145 -4.32 8.84 14.50
C GLY A 145 -4.74 9.71 13.31
N GLN A 146 -4.21 9.45 12.11
CA GLN A 146 -4.59 10.12 10.87
C GLN A 146 -5.53 9.23 10.01
N ASP A 147 -5.36 9.23 8.69
CA ASP A 147 -6.22 8.46 7.79
C ASP A 147 -6.11 6.94 8.04
N THR A 148 -7.25 6.26 8.00
CA THR A 148 -7.30 4.79 7.94
C THR A 148 -7.46 4.37 6.50
N MET A 149 -6.48 3.60 5.99
CA MET A 149 -6.48 3.16 4.60
C MET A 149 -7.72 2.33 4.27
N LYS A 150 -8.47 2.76 3.24
CA LYS A 150 -9.69 2.08 2.78
C LYS A 150 -9.34 0.73 2.12
N ASP A 151 -10.25 -0.23 2.19
CA ASP A 151 -10.01 -1.58 1.67
C ASP A 151 -9.82 -1.61 0.15
N ALA A 152 -10.52 -0.75 -0.60
CA ALA A 152 -10.30 -0.60 -2.05
C ALA A 152 -8.85 -0.18 -2.34
N GLN A 153 -8.33 0.81 -1.61
CA GLN A 153 -6.96 1.27 -1.76
C GLN A 153 -5.94 0.21 -1.35
N LYS A 154 -6.18 -0.54 -0.25
CA LYS A 154 -5.31 -1.65 0.16
C LYS A 154 -5.21 -2.72 -0.93
N LYS A 155 -6.36 -3.11 -1.52
CA LYS A 155 -6.41 -4.08 -2.62
C LYS A 155 -5.61 -3.61 -3.82
N ALA A 156 -5.83 -2.36 -4.24
CA ALA A 156 -5.11 -1.77 -5.36
C ALA A 156 -3.59 -1.68 -5.10
N VAL A 157 -3.17 -1.34 -3.88
CA VAL A 157 -1.74 -1.33 -3.49
C VAL A 157 -1.13 -2.73 -3.61
N ILE A 158 -1.78 -3.77 -3.06
CA ILE A 158 -1.28 -5.15 -3.12
C ILE A 158 -1.18 -5.62 -4.58
N MET A 159 -2.23 -5.39 -5.37
CA MET A 159 -2.27 -5.72 -6.79
C MET A 159 -1.15 -5.01 -7.55
N LEU A 160 -1.00 -3.70 -7.39
CA LEU A 160 0.01 -2.90 -8.06
C LEU A 160 1.43 -3.43 -7.77
N TYR A 161 1.78 -3.66 -6.50
CA TYR A 161 3.10 -4.20 -6.15
C TYR A 161 3.31 -5.62 -6.69
N GLY A 162 2.27 -6.45 -6.68
CA GLY A 162 2.32 -7.80 -7.26
C GLY A 162 2.57 -7.77 -8.77
N GLU A 163 1.84 -6.94 -9.50
CA GLU A 163 2.01 -6.81 -10.96
C GLU A 163 3.36 -6.18 -11.34
N LEU A 164 3.85 -5.21 -10.58
CA LEU A 164 5.21 -4.68 -10.76
C LEU A 164 6.27 -5.76 -10.52
N CYS A 165 6.11 -6.58 -9.48
CA CYS A 165 7.02 -7.70 -9.24
C CYS A 165 7.00 -8.71 -10.38
N LYS A 166 5.83 -9.07 -10.91
CA LYS A 166 5.70 -9.95 -12.08
C LYS A 166 6.38 -9.35 -13.32
N LYS A 167 6.04 -8.10 -13.64
CA LYS A 167 6.57 -7.38 -14.82
C LYS A 167 8.09 -7.31 -14.85
N PHE A 168 8.70 -6.97 -13.71
CA PHE A 168 10.14 -6.76 -13.60
C PHE A 168 10.89 -7.97 -13.00
N LYS A 169 10.21 -9.12 -12.84
CA LYS A 169 10.76 -10.36 -12.28
C LYS A 169 11.44 -10.16 -10.91
N LEU A 170 10.78 -9.39 -10.03
CA LEU A 170 11.28 -9.09 -8.70
C LEU A 170 10.73 -10.09 -7.67
N THR A 171 11.60 -10.62 -6.82
CA THR A 171 11.17 -11.39 -5.65
C THR A 171 10.81 -10.42 -4.52
N PRO A 172 9.54 -10.42 -4.03
CA PRO A 172 9.15 -9.54 -2.93
C PRO A 172 9.95 -9.79 -1.65
N SER A 173 10.70 -8.78 -1.23
CA SER A 173 11.55 -8.81 -0.04
C SER A 173 11.92 -7.38 0.36
N THR A 174 12.53 -7.17 1.52
CA THR A 174 13.06 -5.85 1.93
C THR A 174 14.31 -5.42 1.16
N ASN A 175 14.87 -6.27 0.32
CA ASN A 175 15.93 -5.89 -0.62
C ASN A 175 15.36 -5.23 -1.88
N THR A 176 14.14 -5.61 -2.26
CA THR A 176 13.46 -5.13 -3.48
C THR A 176 12.36 -4.10 -3.20
N ILE A 177 11.74 -4.12 -2.02
CA ILE A 177 10.65 -3.21 -1.63
C ILE A 177 11.04 -2.52 -0.33
N ARG A 178 11.12 -1.17 -0.33
CA ARG A 178 11.51 -0.39 0.85
C ARG A 178 10.60 0.79 1.09
N CYS A 179 10.40 1.11 2.37
CA CYS A 179 9.73 2.31 2.83
C CYS A 179 10.70 3.50 2.81
N HIS A 180 10.20 4.69 2.49
CA HIS A 180 10.97 5.93 2.62
C HIS A 180 11.46 6.15 4.06
N ALA A 181 10.67 5.75 5.05
CA ALA A 181 11.02 5.82 6.47
C ALA A 181 12.35 5.13 6.83
N TRP A 182 12.86 4.22 6.01
CA TRP A 182 14.10 3.48 6.29
C TRP A 182 15.36 4.20 5.81
N PHE A 183 15.26 5.51 5.51
CA PHE A 183 16.38 6.30 5.01
C PHE A 183 16.50 7.63 5.75
N THR A 184 17.72 8.10 5.92
CA THR A 184 18.03 9.46 6.36
C THR A 184 17.71 10.48 5.26
N SER A 185 17.77 11.78 5.59
CA SER A 185 17.65 12.87 4.59
C SER A 185 18.75 12.82 3.53
N GLY A 186 19.94 12.36 3.88
CA GLY A 186 21.07 12.18 2.96
C GLY A 186 21.03 10.89 2.15
N GLY A 187 20.00 10.03 2.34
CA GLY A 187 19.85 8.79 1.57
C GLY A 187 20.58 7.58 2.16
N THR A 188 21.09 7.67 3.39
CA THR A 188 21.68 6.51 4.08
C THR A 188 20.59 5.54 4.47
N TYR A 189 20.73 4.27 4.11
CA TYR A 189 19.81 3.20 4.50
C TYR A 189 20.00 2.82 5.96
N LEU A 190 18.93 2.93 6.72
CA LEU A 190 18.90 2.64 8.18
C LEU A 190 18.49 1.20 8.50
N GLY A 191 17.88 0.51 7.55
CA GLY A 191 17.37 -0.85 7.76
C GLY A 191 15.97 -0.93 8.39
N ASP A 192 15.53 0.10 9.10
CA ASP A 192 14.21 0.19 9.74
C ASP A 192 13.80 1.67 9.91
N TYR A 193 12.59 1.91 10.45
CA TYR A 193 12.13 3.23 10.85
C TYR A 193 12.67 3.61 12.24
N TYR A 194 13.35 4.73 12.30
CA TYR A 194 13.86 5.34 13.53
C TYR A 194 13.42 6.82 13.59
N PRO A 195 12.47 7.21 14.45
CA PRO A 195 11.90 8.57 14.48
C PRO A 195 12.95 9.69 14.53
N SER A 196 14.08 9.48 15.21
CA SER A 196 15.15 10.46 15.36
C SER A 196 16.15 10.52 14.19
N LYS A 197 16.17 9.51 13.30
CA LYS A 197 17.16 9.39 12.21
C LYS A 197 16.52 9.38 10.84
N SER A 198 15.30 8.86 10.73
CA SER A 198 14.55 8.76 9.48
C SER A 198 14.16 10.12 8.96
N ARG A 199 14.23 10.31 7.64
CA ARG A 199 13.78 11.56 6.99
C ARG A 199 12.32 11.86 7.25
N LYS A 200 11.47 10.82 7.21
CA LYS A 200 10.01 10.87 7.34
C LYS A 200 9.48 9.58 7.93
N SER A 201 8.24 9.59 8.43
CA SER A 201 7.47 8.38 8.80
C SER A 201 6.91 7.60 7.59
N CYS A 202 7.02 8.15 6.36
CA CYS A 202 6.47 7.62 5.11
C CYS A 202 6.83 6.13 4.86
N PRO A 203 5.86 5.25 4.60
CA PRO A 203 4.46 5.46 4.22
C PRO A 203 3.46 5.62 5.39
N GLY A 204 3.92 5.86 6.60
CA GLY A 204 3.10 6.12 7.77
C GLY A 204 3.20 5.04 8.84
N THR A 205 3.17 5.49 10.11
CA THR A 205 3.33 4.63 11.30
C THR A 205 2.14 3.69 11.54
N ALA A 206 1.02 3.87 10.81
CA ALA A 206 -0.14 2.98 10.76
C ALA A 206 -0.46 2.50 9.32
N PHE A 207 0.55 2.50 8.43
CA PHE A 207 0.39 2.04 7.05
C PHE A 207 -0.32 0.69 6.97
N MET A 208 -1.39 0.61 6.17
CA MET A 208 -2.27 -0.56 6.00
C MET A 208 -2.81 -1.18 7.30
N GLY A 209 -2.67 -0.51 8.44
CA GLY A 209 -3.06 -0.98 9.76
C GLY A 209 -1.95 -1.70 10.55
N PHE A 210 -0.76 -1.91 9.97
CA PHE A 210 0.36 -2.59 10.65
C PHE A 210 1.65 -1.74 10.76
N GLY A 211 1.73 -0.61 10.06
CA GLY A 211 2.84 0.34 10.17
C GLY A 211 3.97 0.15 9.16
N ASN A 212 5.04 0.91 9.36
CA ASN A 212 6.17 1.08 8.45
C ASN A 212 7.48 0.48 8.95
N SER A 213 7.50 -0.21 10.10
CA SER A 213 8.70 -0.89 10.57
C SER A 213 9.08 -2.05 9.64
N LYS A 214 10.35 -2.42 9.64
CA LYS A 214 10.83 -3.56 8.85
C LYS A 214 10.06 -4.85 9.18
N SER A 215 9.84 -5.11 10.46
CA SER A 215 9.06 -6.28 10.90
C SER A 215 7.61 -6.23 10.43
N ALA A 216 6.97 -5.07 10.46
CA ALA A 216 5.61 -4.88 9.94
C ALA A 216 5.53 -5.20 8.44
N ILE A 217 6.47 -4.71 7.66
CA ILE A 217 6.52 -4.95 6.21
C ILE A 217 6.83 -6.43 5.91
N VAL A 218 7.81 -7.04 6.59
CA VAL A 218 8.19 -8.45 6.39
C VAL A 218 7.05 -9.41 6.76
N ASN A 219 6.36 -9.15 7.87
CA ASN A 219 5.36 -10.07 8.41
C ASN A 219 3.95 -9.87 7.84
N ASN A 220 3.69 -8.72 7.20
CA ASN A 220 2.35 -8.42 6.70
C ASN A 220 2.36 -8.05 5.20
N PHE A 221 3.05 -6.99 4.79
CA PHE A 221 2.96 -6.50 3.41
C PHE A 221 3.58 -7.47 2.39
N ILE A 222 4.80 -7.93 2.65
CA ILE A 222 5.49 -8.87 1.74
C ILE A 222 4.70 -10.17 1.53
N PRO A 223 4.13 -10.82 2.57
CA PRO A 223 3.27 -11.99 2.39
C PRO A 223 2.02 -11.72 1.54
N LEU A 224 1.38 -10.55 1.68
CA LEU A 224 0.22 -10.17 0.86
C LEU A 224 0.60 -10.05 -0.62
N VAL A 225 1.73 -9.41 -0.93
CA VAL A 225 2.25 -9.31 -2.31
C VAL A 225 2.62 -10.69 -2.87
N LYS A 226 3.29 -11.55 -2.07
CA LYS A 226 3.62 -12.93 -2.49
C LYS A 226 2.38 -13.77 -2.76
N ASN A 227 1.37 -13.69 -1.88
CA ASN A 227 0.10 -14.40 -2.06
C ASN A 227 -0.60 -13.96 -3.36
N TYR A 228 -0.63 -12.66 -3.64
CA TYR A 228 -1.16 -12.15 -4.90
C TYR A 228 -0.42 -12.73 -6.12
N ILE A 229 0.91 -12.77 -6.10
CA ILE A 229 1.73 -13.29 -7.21
C ILE A 229 1.45 -14.77 -7.46
N SER A 230 1.21 -15.57 -6.42
CA SER A 230 0.90 -17.01 -6.51
C SER A 230 -0.55 -17.31 -6.91
N GLY A 231 -1.33 -16.32 -7.32
CA GLY A 231 -2.72 -16.51 -7.75
C GLY A 231 -3.75 -16.39 -6.63
N GLY A 232 -3.33 -16.06 -5.41
CA GLY A 232 -4.24 -15.66 -4.34
C GLY A 232 -4.91 -14.34 -4.69
N SER A 233 -6.21 -14.19 -4.37
CA SER A 233 -6.91 -12.92 -4.53
C SER A 233 -6.21 -11.83 -3.71
N ALA A 234 -6.19 -10.58 -4.21
CA ALA A 234 -5.72 -9.40 -3.47
C ALA A 234 -6.66 -9.03 -2.30
N SER A 235 -7.24 -10.04 -1.67
CA SER A 235 -8.11 -9.86 -0.52
C SER A 235 -7.32 -9.23 0.62
N THR A 236 -7.62 -7.97 0.89
CA THR A 236 -7.30 -7.28 2.15
C THR A 236 -8.23 -7.77 3.25
N SER A 237 -8.72 -8.99 3.12
CA SER A 237 -9.50 -9.55 4.21
C SER A 237 -8.55 -9.60 5.42
N THR A 238 -8.74 -8.66 6.35
CA THR A 238 -9.35 -9.16 7.59
C THR A 238 -10.45 -10.12 7.17
N SER A 239 -10.02 -11.23 6.55
CA SER A 239 -10.91 -12.33 6.30
C SER A 239 -11.36 -12.82 7.66
N ASN A 240 -12.57 -12.51 8.01
CA ASN A 240 -13.43 -13.41 8.74
C ASN A 240 -13.69 -14.69 7.88
N SER A 241 -12.76 -15.11 7.04
CA SER A 241 -12.66 -16.50 6.65
C SER A 241 -11.94 -17.19 7.81
N THR A 242 -12.70 -17.80 8.66
CA THR A 242 -12.31 -18.70 9.72
C THR A 242 -11.66 -19.99 9.16
N SER A 243 -10.66 -19.86 8.30
CA SER A 243 -9.72 -20.95 8.09
C SER A 243 -8.91 -21.05 9.36
N SER A 244 -9.20 -22.04 10.17
CA SER A 244 -8.49 -22.29 11.42
C SER A 244 -7.02 -22.56 11.09
N LEU A 245 -6.10 -21.75 11.65
CA LEU A 245 -4.65 -22.01 11.57
C LEU A 245 -4.27 -23.25 12.40
N GLY A 246 -5.24 -23.79 13.11
CA GLY A 246 -5.16 -25.00 13.91
C GLY A 246 -5.91 -24.87 15.22
N VAL A 247 -6.05 -26.01 15.88
CA VAL A 247 -6.56 -26.10 17.25
C VAL A 247 -5.36 -26.26 18.17
N TYR A 248 -5.30 -25.42 19.20
CA TYR A 248 -4.23 -25.44 20.20
C TYR A 248 -4.80 -25.83 21.56
N ARG A 249 -4.22 -26.83 22.18
CA ARG A 249 -4.58 -27.31 23.52
C ARG A 249 -3.64 -26.69 24.54
N VAL A 250 -4.19 -26.17 25.64
CA VAL A 250 -3.44 -25.53 26.72
C VAL A 250 -2.72 -26.61 27.55
N ASN A 251 -1.41 -26.42 27.79
CA ASN A 251 -0.53 -27.36 28.50
C ASN A 251 -0.29 -26.96 29.98
N VAL A 252 -0.52 -25.69 30.33
CA VAL A 252 -0.27 -25.11 31.65
C VAL A 252 -1.59 -24.96 32.42
N ASP A 253 -1.53 -24.98 33.73
CA ASP A 253 -2.72 -24.97 34.58
C ASP A 253 -3.58 -23.71 34.32
N GLU A 254 -2.93 -22.54 34.11
CA GLU A 254 -3.58 -21.30 33.74
C GLU A 254 -2.81 -20.59 32.62
N LEU A 255 -3.55 -20.08 31.64
CA LEU A 255 -3.00 -19.28 30.56
C LEU A 255 -3.83 -18.04 30.32
N ASN A 256 -3.19 -16.88 30.42
CA ASN A 256 -3.84 -15.60 30.20
C ASN A 256 -4.26 -15.41 28.73
N VAL A 257 -5.52 -15.05 28.53
CA VAL A 257 -6.03 -14.49 27.28
C VAL A 257 -5.89 -12.96 27.34
N ARG A 258 -5.31 -12.34 26.32
CA ARG A 258 -5.01 -10.91 26.33
C ARG A 258 -5.67 -10.17 25.17
N GLN A 259 -5.86 -8.87 25.31
CA GLN A 259 -6.45 -8.03 24.26
C GLN A 259 -5.60 -7.98 22.97
N GLY A 260 -4.32 -8.27 23.05
CA GLY A 260 -3.39 -8.25 21.93
C GLY A 260 -2.26 -9.27 22.05
N PRO A 261 -1.42 -9.39 20.99
CA PRO A 261 -0.37 -10.41 20.91
C PRO A 261 0.89 -9.99 21.67
N GLY A 262 0.86 -10.07 22.98
CA GLY A 262 2.01 -9.72 23.84
C GLY A 262 1.65 -9.64 25.31
N THR A 263 2.68 -9.75 26.18
CA THR A 263 2.51 -9.68 27.64
C THR A 263 2.17 -8.28 28.16
N SER A 264 2.43 -7.24 27.36
CA SER A 264 2.07 -5.85 27.67
C SER A 264 0.59 -5.52 27.50
N TYR A 265 -0.18 -6.40 26.83
CA TYR A 265 -1.61 -6.16 26.65
C TYR A 265 -2.41 -6.61 27.87
N PRO A 266 -3.50 -5.89 28.23
CA PRO A 266 -4.38 -6.27 29.34
C PRO A 266 -4.91 -7.69 29.19
N ILE A 267 -5.08 -8.38 30.31
CA ILE A 267 -5.72 -9.70 30.39
C ILE A 267 -7.23 -9.52 30.26
N THR A 268 -7.86 -10.30 29.38
CA THR A 268 -9.33 -10.33 29.20
C THR A 268 -9.95 -11.44 30.03
N THR A 269 -9.30 -12.61 30.07
CA THR A 269 -9.73 -13.80 30.83
C THR A 269 -8.57 -14.75 30.98
N VAL A 270 -8.79 -15.86 31.68
CA VAL A 270 -7.85 -16.98 31.85
C VAL A 270 -8.49 -18.23 31.28
N VAL A 271 -7.68 -19.11 30.66
CA VAL A 271 -8.08 -20.44 30.19
C VAL A 271 -7.18 -21.49 30.85
N HIS A 272 -7.69 -22.73 30.94
CA HIS A 272 -7.09 -23.77 31.78
C HIS A 272 -6.55 -24.94 30.99
N LYS A 273 -5.68 -25.71 31.62
CA LYS A 273 -5.05 -26.90 31.08
C LYS A 273 -6.09 -27.90 30.49
N GLY A 274 -5.79 -28.39 29.30
CA GLY A 274 -6.65 -29.31 28.58
C GLY A 274 -7.66 -28.67 27.69
N GLU A 275 -8.02 -27.39 27.89
CA GLU A 275 -8.90 -26.65 27.01
C GLU A 275 -8.26 -26.48 25.63
N ALA A 276 -9.07 -26.53 24.56
CA ALA A 276 -8.60 -26.44 23.20
C ALA A 276 -9.31 -25.33 22.45
N PHE A 277 -8.54 -24.50 21.77
CA PHE A 277 -9.04 -23.30 21.12
C PHE A 277 -8.64 -23.26 19.66
N THR A 278 -9.59 -22.91 18.81
CA THR A 278 -9.33 -22.63 17.40
C THR A 278 -8.63 -21.27 17.29
N VAL A 279 -7.45 -21.24 16.67
CA VAL A 279 -6.69 -20.04 16.36
C VAL A 279 -6.92 -19.63 14.92
N THR A 280 -7.26 -18.36 14.70
CA THR A 280 -7.60 -17.81 13.37
C THR A 280 -6.54 -16.86 12.84
N LYS A 281 -5.60 -16.39 13.69
CA LYS A 281 -4.49 -15.50 13.30
C LYS A 281 -3.31 -15.75 14.24
N MET A 282 -2.09 -15.72 13.70
CA MET A 282 -0.85 -15.71 14.49
C MET A 282 -0.14 -14.37 14.39
N SER A 283 0.52 -13.97 15.50
CA SER A 283 1.46 -12.86 15.55
C SER A 283 2.64 -13.29 16.44
N GLY A 284 3.75 -13.68 15.82
CA GLY A 284 4.81 -14.39 16.50
C GLY A 284 4.27 -15.68 17.13
N SER A 285 4.51 -15.89 18.41
CA SER A 285 3.97 -17.02 19.19
C SER A 285 2.53 -16.84 19.67
N TRP A 286 1.88 -15.70 19.40
CA TRP A 286 0.53 -15.39 19.89
C TRP A 286 -0.54 -15.76 18.87
N GLY A 287 -1.55 -16.51 19.30
CA GLY A 287 -2.69 -16.93 18.49
C GLY A 287 -3.97 -16.20 18.88
N LYS A 288 -4.68 -15.60 17.90
CA LYS A 288 -5.99 -14.99 18.11
C LYS A 288 -7.06 -16.07 18.14
N LEU A 289 -7.85 -16.09 19.20
CA LEU A 289 -8.94 -17.05 19.39
C LEU A 289 -10.10 -16.75 18.44
N LYS A 290 -10.70 -17.82 17.85
CA LYS A 290 -11.89 -17.73 17.00
C LYS A 290 -13.09 -17.16 17.74
N SER A 291 -13.19 -17.40 19.05
CA SER A 291 -14.23 -16.85 19.91
C SER A 291 -14.27 -15.32 20.02
N GLY A 292 -13.16 -14.67 19.63
CA GLY A 292 -13.01 -13.22 19.82
C GLY A 292 -12.54 -12.82 21.23
N ALA A 293 -12.39 -13.76 22.16
CA ALA A 293 -12.01 -13.48 23.56
C ALA A 293 -10.63 -12.82 23.69
N GLY A 294 -9.75 -12.98 22.69
CA GLY A 294 -8.44 -12.34 22.69
C GLY A 294 -7.35 -13.22 22.08
N TRP A 295 -6.13 -13.10 22.63
CA TRP A 295 -4.92 -13.76 22.18
C TRP A 295 -4.31 -14.62 23.27
N ILE A 296 -3.86 -15.84 22.94
CA ILE A 296 -3.09 -16.72 23.83
C ILE A 296 -1.68 -16.93 23.27
N ASN A 297 -0.73 -17.26 24.14
CA ASN A 297 0.61 -17.65 23.71
C ASN A 297 0.57 -19.13 23.28
N CYS A 298 0.74 -19.38 21.99
CA CYS A 298 0.69 -20.70 21.36
C CYS A 298 2.06 -21.40 21.25
N SER A 299 3.12 -20.86 21.89
CA SER A 299 4.42 -21.57 21.90
C SER A 299 4.31 -22.92 22.62
N SER A 300 5.20 -23.85 22.30
CA SER A 300 5.20 -25.22 22.84
C SER A 300 5.25 -25.30 24.36
N ARG A 301 5.74 -24.25 25.02
CA ARG A 301 5.70 -24.11 26.49
C ARG A 301 4.27 -24.04 27.03
N TYR A 302 3.37 -23.39 26.30
CA TYR A 302 2.02 -23.06 26.79
C TYR A 302 0.92 -23.86 26.10
N CYS A 303 1.12 -24.24 24.84
CA CYS A 303 0.12 -24.96 24.04
C CYS A 303 0.76 -26.02 23.14
N THR A 304 -0.03 -27.05 22.85
CA THR A 304 0.26 -28.04 21.79
C THR A 304 -0.73 -27.87 20.66
N LYS A 305 -0.24 -27.77 19.41
CA LYS A 305 -1.09 -27.79 18.23
C LYS A 305 -1.62 -29.22 18.04
N VAL A 306 -2.95 -29.39 18.01
CA VAL A 306 -3.61 -30.71 17.93
C VAL A 306 -4.35 -30.94 16.61
N ARG A 307 -4.48 -29.87 15.78
CA ARG A 307 -5.10 -29.96 14.46
C ARG A 307 -4.65 -28.81 13.56
#